data_1cf8508ddf8080b313e84957fe3636f5
#
_entry.id   1cf8508ddf8080b313e84957fe3636f5
#
_cell.length_a   1.000
_cell.length_b   1.000
_cell.length_c   1.000
_cell.angle_alpha   90.00
_cell.angle_beta   90.00
_cell.angle_gamma   90.00
#
_symmetry.space_group_name_H-M   'P 1'
#
loop_
_entity.id
_entity.type
_entity.pdbx_description
1 polymer ?
#
loop_
_entity_poly.entity_id
_entity_poly.type
_entity_poly.pdbx_seq_one_letter_code
_entity_poly.pdbx_strand_id
1 'polypeptide(L)'
;MTLRGRRLPVWPFHAWALVATVLGGVFIVGWWPEHYPDESELVKFSGPVSSVAVRDDISGTTAGAMLQGWTSTYFTLEGVDGEFRYPRTHPKNIVVRDQTGVALDVWVERSAIGSDEPMVIWQIREHNPYKKEHSDTLGDETFVSRAEIVQRLTEIDRSMVNVGVWLLVIAFAFALLGVGARWWNRNHAPRER
;
A
#
# COMPACT_ATOMS: atom_id res chain seq x y z
N MET A 1 26.23 5.38 -41.29
CA MET A 1 25.82 3.96 -41.08
C MET A 1 24.37 3.84 -41.53
N THR A 2 24.12 3.33 -42.74
CA THR A 2 22.77 3.30 -43.36
C THR A 2 22.02 2.07 -42.88
N LEU A 3 20.89 2.28 -42.22
CA LEU A 3 19.94 1.22 -41.76
C LEU A 3 19.20 0.53 -42.95
N ARG A 4 19.55 0.86 -44.20
CA ARG A 4 18.92 0.26 -45.37
C ARG A 4 19.22 -1.24 -45.44
N GLY A 5 18.19 -2.07 -45.27
CA GLY A 5 18.26 -3.50 -45.49
C GLY A 5 18.22 -4.39 -44.24
N ARG A 6 18.16 -3.83 -43.01
CA ARG A 6 17.97 -4.65 -41.79
C ARG A 6 16.48 -4.76 -41.43
N ARG A 7 16.02 -5.98 -41.22
CA ARG A 7 14.71 -6.24 -40.62
C ARG A 7 14.75 -5.86 -39.15
N LEU A 8 13.82 -5.02 -38.71
CA LEU A 8 13.67 -4.69 -37.28
C LEU A 8 12.98 -5.84 -36.55
N PRO A 9 13.49 -6.25 -35.37
CA PRO A 9 12.82 -7.27 -34.57
C PRO A 9 11.48 -6.71 -34.06
N VAL A 10 10.38 -7.40 -34.30
CA VAL A 10 9.02 -6.95 -33.92
C VAL A 10 8.59 -7.59 -32.61
N TRP A 11 9.01 -8.83 -32.35
CA TRP A 11 8.57 -9.60 -31.19
C TRP A 11 8.88 -8.96 -29.84
N PRO A 12 10.04 -8.28 -29.61
CA PRO A 12 10.31 -7.66 -28.32
C PRO A 12 9.29 -6.57 -27.96
N PHE A 13 8.87 -5.78 -28.93
CA PHE A 13 7.88 -4.72 -28.69
C PHE A 13 6.53 -5.29 -28.24
N HIS A 14 6.07 -6.40 -28.83
CA HIS A 14 4.83 -7.02 -28.41
C HIS A 14 4.95 -7.72 -27.05
N ALA A 15 6.10 -8.34 -26.77
CA ALA A 15 6.38 -8.95 -25.48
C ALA A 15 6.34 -7.91 -24.36
N TRP A 16 7.04 -6.79 -24.54
CA TRP A 16 7.03 -5.70 -23.55
C TRP A 16 5.68 -5.02 -23.42
N ALA A 17 4.94 -4.84 -24.53
CA ALA A 17 3.57 -4.33 -24.47
C ALA A 17 2.68 -5.25 -23.63
N LEU A 18 2.76 -6.56 -23.82
CA LEU A 18 1.99 -7.53 -23.03
C LEU A 18 2.36 -7.47 -21.55
N VAL A 19 3.65 -7.50 -21.21
CA VAL A 19 4.12 -7.43 -19.82
C VAL A 19 3.64 -6.14 -19.14
N ALA A 20 3.81 -5.00 -19.80
CA ALA A 20 3.37 -3.72 -19.24
C ALA A 20 1.84 -3.64 -19.11
N THR A 21 1.06 -4.25 -20.00
CA THR A 21 -0.40 -4.32 -19.89
C THR A 21 -0.84 -5.15 -18.69
N VAL A 22 -0.24 -6.34 -18.51
CA VAL A 22 -0.56 -7.21 -17.37
C VAL A 22 -0.20 -6.52 -16.05
N LEU A 23 0.99 -5.97 -15.94
CA LEU A 23 1.42 -5.26 -14.73
C LEU A 23 0.53 -4.03 -14.46
N GLY A 24 0.22 -3.23 -15.48
CA GLY A 24 -0.66 -2.07 -15.34
C GLY A 24 -2.06 -2.47 -14.86
N GLY A 25 -2.63 -3.55 -15.40
CA GLY A 25 -3.90 -4.10 -14.95
C GLY A 25 -3.86 -4.57 -13.50
N VAL A 26 -2.81 -5.28 -13.10
CA VAL A 26 -2.62 -5.73 -11.71
C VAL A 26 -2.54 -4.54 -10.75
N PHE A 27 -1.82 -3.47 -11.11
CA PHE A 27 -1.75 -2.27 -10.27
C PHE A 27 -3.10 -1.56 -10.15
N ILE A 28 -3.85 -1.44 -11.24
CA ILE A 28 -5.17 -0.77 -11.20
C ILE A 28 -6.19 -1.60 -10.40
N VAL A 29 -6.25 -2.91 -10.62
CA VAL A 29 -7.23 -3.77 -9.94
C VAL A 29 -6.84 -4.03 -8.48
N GLY A 30 -5.53 -4.24 -8.21
CA GLY A 30 -5.04 -4.55 -6.87
C GLY A 30 -5.02 -3.36 -5.91
N TRP A 31 -5.10 -2.13 -6.45
CA TRP A 31 -5.11 -0.88 -5.67
C TRP A 31 -6.38 -0.04 -5.93
N TRP A 32 -7.44 -0.72 -6.39
CA TRP A 32 -8.74 -0.04 -6.47
C TRP A 32 -9.17 0.36 -5.06
N PRO A 33 -9.63 1.62 -4.84
CA PRO A 33 -9.98 2.10 -3.51
C PRO A 33 -10.91 1.11 -2.79
N GLU A 34 -10.44 0.60 -1.66
CA GLU A 34 -11.24 -0.23 -0.79
C GLU A 34 -12.27 0.64 -0.04
N HIS A 35 -13.31 -0.01 0.46
CA HIS A 35 -14.25 0.66 1.35
C HIS A 35 -13.57 0.87 2.71
N TYR A 36 -13.47 2.12 3.14
CA TYR A 36 -12.96 2.47 4.44
C TYR A 36 -14.14 2.60 5.43
N PRO A 37 -14.06 1.98 6.62
CA PRO A 37 -15.18 1.99 7.57
C PRO A 37 -15.51 3.41 8.00
N ASP A 38 -16.80 3.71 8.14
CA ASP A 38 -17.27 4.99 8.66
C ASP A 38 -17.09 5.09 10.18
N GLU A 39 -17.08 6.32 10.72
CA GLU A 39 -16.92 6.51 12.17
C GLU A 39 -17.98 5.78 13.00
N SER A 40 -19.18 5.63 12.46
CA SER A 40 -20.29 4.89 13.10
C SER A 40 -20.07 3.38 13.17
N GLU A 41 -19.18 2.85 12.34
CA GLU A 41 -18.80 1.45 12.28
C GLU A 41 -17.63 1.12 13.21
N LEU A 42 -17.01 2.16 13.79
CA LEU A 42 -15.88 1.98 14.69
C LEU A 42 -16.31 1.72 16.13
N VAL A 43 -15.60 0.81 16.78
CA VAL A 43 -15.73 0.50 18.20
C VAL A 43 -14.44 0.86 18.90
N LYS A 44 -14.55 1.55 20.04
CA LYS A 44 -13.42 1.97 20.85
C LYS A 44 -13.05 0.88 21.88
N PHE A 45 -11.77 0.60 21.95
CA PHE A 45 -11.15 -0.13 23.06
C PHE A 45 -10.13 0.76 23.77
N SER A 46 -10.00 0.59 25.08
CA SER A 46 -9.09 1.37 25.91
C SER A 46 -8.39 0.46 26.91
N GLY A 47 -7.10 0.64 27.11
CA GLY A 47 -6.35 -0.11 28.11
C GLY A 47 -4.83 0.11 27.97
N PRO A 48 -4.09 -0.31 29.00
CA PRO A 48 -2.64 -0.32 28.89
C PRO A 48 -2.18 -1.43 27.93
N VAL A 49 -1.10 -1.16 27.23
CA VAL A 49 -0.48 -2.14 26.34
C VAL A 49 0.17 -3.24 27.15
N SER A 50 -0.22 -4.48 26.90
CA SER A 50 0.34 -5.66 27.60
C SER A 50 1.46 -6.35 26.83
N SER A 51 1.41 -6.34 25.49
CA SER A 51 2.48 -6.88 24.64
C SER A 51 2.61 -6.09 23.34
N VAL A 52 3.81 -6.09 22.79
CA VAL A 52 4.09 -5.46 21.46
C VAL A 52 4.97 -6.39 20.65
N ALA A 53 4.65 -6.55 19.38
CA ALA A 53 5.45 -7.27 18.42
C ALA A 53 5.48 -6.51 17.09
N VAL A 54 6.64 -6.43 16.45
CA VAL A 54 6.77 -5.94 15.08
C VAL A 54 6.94 -7.16 14.19
N ARG A 55 6.04 -7.32 13.21
CA ARG A 55 6.06 -8.47 12.29
C ARG A 55 6.04 -7.96 10.85
N ASP A 56 6.72 -8.70 9.97
CA ASP A 56 6.63 -8.47 8.53
C ASP A 56 5.25 -8.91 8.03
N ASP A 57 4.58 -8.02 7.35
CA ASP A 57 3.24 -8.23 6.83
C ASP A 57 3.30 -8.92 5.46
N ILE A 58 3.57 -10.23 5.49
CA ILE A 58 3.70 -11.06 4.28
C ILE A 58 2.31 -11.48 3.75
N SER A 59 1.24 -11.28 4.53
CA SER A 59 -0.09 -11.79 4.21
C SER A 59 -0.88 -10.96 3.18
N GLY A 60 -0.36 -9.82 2.75
CA GLY A 60 -1.00 -9.05 1.68
C GLY A 60 -0.76 -9.69 0.32
N THR A 61 -1.77 -10.33 -0.25
CA THR A 61 -1.78 -10.85 -1.64
C THR A 61 -1.67 -9.76 -2.71
N THR A 62 -1.54 -8.50 -2.34
CA THR A 62 -1.35 -7.37 -3.23
C THR A 62 0.11 -7.27 -3.67
N ALA A 63 0.32 -7.13 -4.97
CA ALA A 63 1.65 -6.94 -5.58
C ALA A 63 2.48 -5.83 -4.92
N GLY A 64 1.85 -4.87 -4.23
CA GLY A 64 2.48 -3.82 -3.47
C GLY A 64 3.16 -4.29 -2.18
N ALA A 65 2.63 -5.30 -1.50
CA ALA A 65 3.25 -5.88 -0.31
C ALA A 65 4.58 -6.58 -0.64
N MET A 66 4.71 -7.12 -1.84
CA MET A 66 5.94 -7.77 -2.30
C MET A 66 7.11 -6.80 -2.55
N LEU A 67 6.83 -5.51 -2.75
CA LEU A 67 7.87 -4.55 -3.15
C LEU A 67 8.48 -3.77 -1.99
N GLN A 68 7.94 -3.81 -0.77
CA GLN A 68 8.37 -2.91 0.30
C GLN A 68 8.65 -3.54 1.67
N GLY A 69 8.58 -4.85 1.88
CA GLY A 69 8.82 -5.44 3.21
C GLY A 69 8.04 -4.65 4.29
N TRP A 70 6.73 -4.68 4.24
CA TRP A 70 5.90 -3.89 5.13
C TRP A 70 5.83 -4.53 6.50
N THR A 71 6.39 -3.86 7.48
CA THR A 71 6.25 -4.25 8.88
C THR A 71 5.01 -3.59 9.47
N SER A 72 4.21 -4.34 10.21
CA SER A 72 3.13 -3.82 11.04
C SER A 72 3.48 -3.98 12.51
N THR A 73 2.98 -3.07 13.33
CA THR A 73 3.07 -3.19 14.78
C THR A 73 1.83 -3.91 15.28
N TYR A 74 2.03 -5.00 15.97
CA TYR A 74 0.98 -5.79 16.63
C TYR A 74 1.09 -5.60 18.13
N PHE A 75 -0.05 -5.45 18.79
CA PHE A 75 -0.07 -5.35 20.25
C PHE A 75 -1.40 -5.85 20.84
N THR A 76 -1.37 -6.11 22.12
CA THR A 76 -2.55 -6.46 22.90
C THR A 76 -2.78 -5.43 24.00
N LEU A 77 -4.03 -5.23 24.40
CA LEU A 77 -4.41 -4.39 25.54
C LEU A 77 -4.82 -5.25 26.71
N GLU A 78 -4.50 -4.82 27.94
CA GLU A 78 -4.93 -5.53 29.15
C GLU A 78 -6.47 -5.57 29.23
N GLY A 79 -7.00 -6.75 29.50
CA GLY A 79 -8.44 -6.97 29.65
C GLY A 79 -9.25 -6.93 28.36
N VAL A 80 -8.59 -6.91 27.20
CA VAL A 80 -9.22 -6.97 25.87
C VAL A 80 -8.77 -8.22 25.14
N ASP A 81 -9.72 -9.07 24.73
CA ASP A 81 -9.43 -10.24 23.92
C ASP A 81 -9.15 -9.83 22.47
N GLY A 82 -8.05 -10.35 21.93
CA GLY A 82 -7.64 -10.12 20.54
C GLY A 82 -6.36 -9.31 20.40
N GLU A 83 -5.80 -9.39 19.22
CA GLU A 83 -4.58 -8.67 18.83
C GLU A 83 -4.95 -7.48 17.94
N PHE A 84 -4.33 -6.35 18.18
CA PHE A 84 -4.48 -5.14 17.36
C PHE A 84 -3.31 -5.01 16.40
N ARG A 85 -3.59 -4.53 15.19
CA ARG A 85 -2.61 -4.30 14.13
C ARG A 85 -2.61 -2.84 13.71
N TYR A 86 -1.45 -2.21 13.80
CA TYR A 86 -1.20 -0.88 13.27
C TYR A 86 -0.30 -0.99 12.04
N PRO A 87 -0.85 -0.89 10.82
CA PRO A 87 -0.07 -1.01 9.59
C PRO A 87 0.92 0.14 9.42
N ARG A 88 2.10 -0.15 8.84
CA ARG A 88 3.09 0.88 8.51
C ARG A 88 2.59 1.93 7.51
N THR A 89 1.57 1.60 6.73
CA THR A 89 0.92 2.54 5.80
C THR A 89 0.20 3.67 6.51
N HIS A 90 -0.12 3.48 7.78
CA HIS A 90 -0.78 4.50 8.58
C HIS A 90 0.16 5.68 8.88
N PRO A 91 -0.39 6.90 9.04
CA PRO A 91 0.41 8.09 9.35
C PRO A 91 1.14 7.93 10.68
N LYS A 92 2.30 8.59 10.79
CA LYS A 92 3.15 8.61 11.97
C LYS A 92 3.40 7.20 12.50
N ASN A 93 4.59 6.68 12.34
CA ASN A 93 5.01 5.48 13.07
C ASN A 93 4.82 5.76 14.56
N ILE A 94 3.60 5.55 15.06
CA ILE A 94 3.37 5.35 16.49
C ILE A 94 4.08 4.03 16.74
N VAL A 95 5.38 4.16 16.94
CA VAL A 95 6.19 3.03 17.31
C VAL A 95 5.84 2.82 18.76
N VAL A 96 4.86 1.96 19.00
CA VAL A 96 4.66 1.30 20.28
C VAL A 96 5.88 0.36 20.48
N ARG A 97 7.11 0.92 20.29
CA ARG A 97 8.33 0.20 20.57
C ARG A 97 8.51 0.22 22.08
N ASP A 98 8.49 -0.95 22.66
CA ASP A 98 8.83 -1.20 24.07
C ASP A 98 8.02 -0.38 25.10
N GLN A 99 6.77 -0.04 24.79
CA GLN A 99 5.91 0.76 25.65
C GLN A 99 4.81 -0.08 26.30
N THR A 100 5.17 -1.23 26.86
CA THR A 100 4.26 -1.94 27.78
C THR A 100 3.87 -1.01 28.94
N GLY A 101 2.57 -0.97 29.26
CA GLY A 101 2.03 -0.11 30.32
C GLY A 101 1.53 1.26 29.85
N VAL A 102 1.79 1.70 28.61
CA VAL A 102 1.19 2.91 28.07
C VAL A 102 -0.29 2.68 27.78
N ALA A 103 -1.14 3.58 28.26
CA ALA A 103 -2.56 3.50 27.97
C ALA A 103 -2.86 4.00 26.55
N LEU A 104 -3.60 3.20 25.80
CA LEU A 104 -4.08 3.53 24.46
C LEU A 104 -5.59 3.51 24.38
N ASP A 105 -6.13 4.43 23.60
CA ASP A 105 -7.46 4.32 23.02
C ASP A 105 -7.29 3.95 21.54
N VAL A 106 -7.93 2.87 21.13
CA VAL A 106 -7.90 2.40 19.73
C VAL A 106 -9.31 2.21 19.20
N TRP A 107 -9.52 2.51 17.93
CA TRP A 107 -10.80 2.30 17.27
C TRP A 107 -10.60 1.33 16.13
N VAL A 108 -11.38 0.28 16.12
CA VAL A 108 -11.38 -0.81 15.14
C VAL A 108 -12.76 -0.96 14.54
N GLU A 109 -12.84 -1.54 13.37
CA GLU A 109 -14.10 -1.84 12.72
C GLU A 109 -14.87 -2.91 13.52
N ARG A 110 -16.18 -2.68 13.70
CA ARG A 110 -17.06 -3.57 14.47
C ARG A 110 -17.09 -4.98 13.89
N SER A 111 -17.00 -5.12 12.58
CA SER A 111 -17.00 -6.42 11.89
C SER A 111 -15.77 -7.27 12.19
N ALA A 112 -14.65 -6.65 12.60
CA ALA A 112 -13.42 -7.35 12.94
C ALA A 112 -13.42 -7.96 14.36
N ILE A 113 -14.39 -7.58 15.20
CA ILE A 113 -14.45 -8.06 16.58
C ILE A 113 -14.86 -9.53 16.61
N GLY A 114 -14.04 -10.37 17.26
CA GLY A 114 -14.28 -11.80 17.36
C GLY A 114 -13.84 -12.61 16.14
N SER A 115 -13.15 -11.98 15.19
CA SER A 115 -12.45 -12.72 14.12
C SER A 115 -11.13 -13.30 14.64
N ASP A 116 -10.63 -14.34 13.97
CA ASP A 116 -9.31 -14.91 14.26
C ASP A 116 -8.16 -14.03 13.75
N GLU A 117 -8.48 -12.96 12.98
CA GLU A 117 -7.50 -12.04 12.42
C GLU A 117 -7.26 -10.84 13.33
N PRO A 118 -6.02 -10.29 13.34
CA PRO A 118 -5.72 -9.08 14.10
C PRO A 118 -6.58 -7.90 13.65
N MET A 119 -7.17 -7.18 14.62
CA MET A 119 -8.04 -6.04 14.38
C MET A 119 -7.24 -4.84 13.88
N VAL A 120 -7.53 -4.37 12.66
CA VAL A 120 -6.89 -3.19 12.08
C VAL A 120 -7.38 -1.93 12.77
N ILE A 121 -6.43 -1.08 13.17
CA ILE A 121 -6.71 0.19 13.86
C ILE A 121 -6.98 1.28 12.85
N TRP A 122 -8.12 1.97 12.99
CA TRP A 122 -8.54 3.09 12.16
C TRP A 122 -8.40 4.47 12.84
N GLN A 123 -8.20 4.46 14.16
CA GLN A 123 -7.92 5.67 14.93
C GLN A 123 -7.19 5.26 16.21
N ILE A 124 -6.24 6.08 16.68
CA ILE A 124 -5.48 5.79 17.88
C ILE A 124 -5.16 7.07 18.64
N ARG A 125 -5.26 6.98 19.97
CA ARG A 125 -4.83 8.02 20.91
C ARG A 125 -3.95 7.40 21.96
N GLU A 126 -2.78 7.97 22.17
CA GLU A 126 -1.82 7.56 23.20
C GLU A 126 -1.94 8.47 24.40
N HIS A 127 -2.17 7.91 25.56
CA HIS A 127 -2.14 8.58 26.85
C HIS A 127 -0.80 8.32 27.53
N ASN A 128 0.22 9.15 27.25
CA ASN A 128 1.54 8.98 27.84
C ASN A 128 1.77 10.03 28.94
N PRO A 129 1.67 9.63 30.23
CA PRO A 129 1.85 10.55 31.34
C PRO A 129 3.28 11.12 31.45
N TYR A 130 4.28 10.43 30.87
CA TYR A 130 5.68 10.85 30.94
C TYR A 130 6.07 11.92 29.91
N LYS A 131 5.27 12.15 28.87
CA LYS A 131 5.54 13.22 27.89
C LYS A 131 5.32 14.63 28.47
N LYS A 132 4.57 14.77 29.56
CA LYS A 132 4.27 16.05 30.21
C LYS A 132 5.46 16.74 30.87
N GLU A 133 6.45 15.96 31.33
CA GLU A 133 7.55 16.52 32.13
C GLU A 133 8.74 17.05 31.32
N HIS A 134 8.83 16.72 30.01
CA HIS A 134 10.06 16.97 29.24
C HIS A 134 9.90 17.76 27.94
N SER A 135 8.74 18.27 27.60
CA SER A 135 8.53 18.98 26.33
C SER A 135 7.49 20.10 26.44
N ASP A 136 7.96 21.33 26.56
CA ASP A 136 7.14 22.55 26.50
C ASP A 136 6.53 22.83 25.10
N THR A 137 6.75 21.96 24.10
CA THR A 137 6.44 22.28 22.70
C THR A 137 5.66 21.24 21.92
N LEU A 138 5.35 20.08 22.50
CA LEU A 138 4.56 19.04 21.82
C LEU A 138 3.33 18.69 22.66
N GLY A 139 2.16 18.86 22.06
CA GLY A 139 0.88 18.54 22.68
C GLY A 139 0.86 17.16 23.34
N ASP A 140 0.22 17.10 24.48
CA ASP A 140 0.26 16.03 25.49
C ASP A 140 -0.24 14.66 25.02
N GLU A 141 -0.81 14.55 23.83
CA GLU A 141 -1.40 13.32 23.29
C GLU A 141 -0.97 13.09 21.86
N THR A 142 -0.49 11.89 21.57
CA THR A 142 -0.34 11.47 20.18
C THR A 142 -1.70 10.95 19.70
N PHE A 143 -2.34 11.71 18.83
CA PHE A 143 -3.61 11.36 18.24
C PHE A 143 -3.47 11.24 16.73
N VAL A 144 -3.91 10.11 16.18
CA VAL A 144 -4.07 9.90 14.74
C VAL A 144 -5.53 9.64 14.47
N SER A 145 -6.18 10.54 13.78
CA SER A 145 -7.59 10.43 13.45
C SER A 145 -7.83 9.46 12.29
N ARG A 146 -9.03 8.89 12.23
CA ARG A 146 -9.49 8.13 11.07
C ARG A 146 -9.32 8.93 9.76
N ALA A 147 -9.69 10.20 9.76
CA ALA A 147 -9.58 11.05 8.58
C ALA A 147 -8.14 11.12 8.05
N GLU A 148 -7.14 11.25 8.95
CA GLU A 148 -5.73 11.27 8.58
C GLU A 148 -5.28 9.91 7.99
N ILE A 149 -5.74 8.80 8.57
CA ILE A 149 -5.47 7.44 8.07
C ILE A 149 -6.07 7.26 6.67
N VAL A 150 -7.36 7.57 6.50
CA VAL A 150 -8.07 7.43 5.22
C VAL A 150 -7.45 8.34 4.15
N GLN A 151 -7.10 9.58 4.51
CA GLN A 151 -6.40 10.47 3.58
C GLN A 151 -5.09 9.85 3.10
N ARG A 152 -4.29 9.34 4.02
CA ARG A 152 -3.00 8.72 3.71
C ARG A 152 -3.14 7.49 2.80
N LEU A 153 -4.09 6.61 3.11
CA LEU A 153 -4.37 5.43 2.30
C LEU A 153 -4.87 5.83 0.90
N THR A 154 -5.78 6.80 0.81
CA THR A 154 -6.27 7.32 -0.48
C THR A 154 -5.15 7.92 -1.33
N GLU A 155 -4.18 8.60 -0.73
CA GLU A 155 -2.99 9.11 -1.44
C GLU A 155 -2.13 7.98 -2.00
N ILE A 156 -1.94 6.91 -1.21
CA ILE A 156 -1.20 5.71 -1.63
C ILE A 156 -1.93 5.03 -2.79
N ASP A 157 -3.22 4.76 -2.64
CA ASP A 157 -4.04 4.12 -3.67
C ASP A 157 -4.01 4.90 -4.98
N ARG A 158 -4.22 6.22 -4.91
CA ARG A 158 -4.14 7.11 -6.09
C ARG A 158 -2.76 7.05 -6.75
N SER A 159 -1.69 7.03 -5.94
CA SER A 159 -0.33 6.92 -6.47
C SER A 159 -0.11 5.60 -7.20
N MET A 160 -0.58 4.48 -6.66
CA MET A 160 -0.43 3.16 -7.25
C MET A 160 -1.29 2.98 -8.51
N VAL A 161 -2.53 3.48 -8.49
CA VAL A 161 -3.37 3.53 -9.71
C VAL A 161 -2.69 4.35 -10.82
N ASN A 162 -2.07 5.48 -10.49
CA ASN A 162 -1.32 6.28 -11.45
C ASN A 162 -0.14 5.49 -12.05
N VAL A 163 0.60 4.71 -11.24
CA VAL A 163 1.65 3.81 -11.75
C VAL A 163 1.07 2.82 -12.76
N GLY A 164 -0.07 2.21 -12.44
CA GLY A 164 -0.78 1.31 -13.36
C GLY A 164 -1.16 1.99 -14.69
N VAL A 165 -1.69 3.21 -14.64
CA VAL A 165 -2.02 4.00 -15.84
C VAL A 165 -0.78 4.28 -16.68
N TRP A 166 0.34 4.68 -16.07
CA TRP A 166 1.59 4.91 -16.80
C TRP A 166 2.12 3.65 -17.46
N LEU A 167 2.00 2.49 -16.81
CA LEU A 167 2.38 1.21 -17.42
C LEU A 167 1.53 0.91 -18.66
N LEU A 168 0.22 1.21 -18.64
CA LEU A 168 -0.63 1.06 -19.83
C LEU A 168 -0.24 2.02 -20.97
N VAL A 169 0.13 3.26 -20.65
CA VAL A 169 0.65 4.21 -21.66
C VAL A 169 1.94 3.68 -22.31
N ILE A 170 2.85 3.14 -21.50
CA ILE A 170 4.08 2.50 -21.99
C ILE A 170 3.76 1.27 -22.85
N ALA A 171 2.81 0.43 -22.44
CA ALA A 171 2.35 -0.71 -23.21
C ALA A 171 1.85 -0.29 -24.60
N PHE A 172 1.02 0.75 -24.64
CA PHE A 172 0.51 1.31 -25.90
C PHE A 172 1.63 1.84 -26.80
N ALA A 173 2.60 2.55 -26.24
CA ALA A 173 3.76 3.03 -27.00
C ALA A 173 4.57 1.87 -27.62
N PHE A 174 4.81 0.79 -26.85
CA PHE A 174 5.47 -0.40 -27.40
C PHE A 174 4.63 -1.09 -28.48
N ALA A 175 3.32 -1.16 -28.35
CA ALA A 175 2.45 -1.69 -29.37
C ALA A 175 2.56 -0.89 -30.68
N LEU A 176 2.55 0.43 -30.61
CA LEU A 176 2.72 1.31 -31.78
C LEU A 176 4.10 1.13 -32.42
N LEU A 177 5.17 1.01 -31.63
CA LEU A 177 6.51 0.72 -32.17
C LEU A 177 6.55 -0.63 -32.88
N GLY A 178 5.87 -1.65 -32.37
CA GLY A 178 5.73 -2.94 -33.02
C GLY A 178 5.01 -2.86 -34.36
N VAL A 179 3.93 -2.08 -34.44
CA VAL A 179 3.21 -1.79 -35.69
C VAL A 179 4.10 -1.06 -36.70
N GLY A 180 4.80 -0.01 -36.23
CA GLY A 180 5.76 0.77 -37.05
C GLY A 180 6.88 -0.11 -37.59
N ALA A 181 7.45 -1.00 -36.77
CA ALA A 181 8.49 -1.94 -37.21
C ALA A 181 7.98 -2.92 -38.28
N ARG A 182 6.72 -3.42 -38.14
CA ARG A 182 6.09 -4.27 -39.17
C ARG A 182 5.90 -3.51 -40.49
N TRP A 183 5.38 -2.29 -40.40
CA TRP A 183 5.20 -1.43 -41.58
C TRP A 183 6.53 -1.15 -42.28
N TRP A 184 7.58 -0.81 -41.50
CA TRP A 184 8.93 -0.60 -42.03
C TRP A 184 9.47 -1.84 -42.76
N ASN A 185 9.36 -3.00 -42.13
CA ASN A 185 9.82 -4.27 -42.69
C ASN A 185 9.10 -4.63 -44.00
N ARG A 186 7.79 -4.30 -44.13
CA ARG A 186 7.06 -4.52 -45.39
C ARG A 186 7.50 -3.63 -46.52
N ASN A 187 7.84 -2.38 -46.20
CA ASN A 187 8.09 -1.36 -47.25
C ASN A 187 9.58 -1.19 -47.63
N HIS A 188 10.49 -1.58 -46.72
CA HIS A 188 11.92 -1.27 -46.88
C HIS A 188 12.85 -2.48 -46.76
N ALA A 189 12.35 -3.67 -46.33
CA ALA A 189 13.18 -4.86 -46.32
C ALA A 189 13.42 -5.39 -47.75
N PRO A 190 14.62 -5.85 -48.09
CA PRO A 190 14.90 -6.44 -49.38
C PRO A 190 14.01 -7.65 -49.61
N ARG A 191 13.34 -7.70 -50.78
CA ARG A 191 12.65 -8.91 -51.22
C ARG A 191 13.73 -9.94 -51.54
N GLU A 192 13.80 -10.99 -50.73
CA GLU A 192 14.63 -12.16 -51.09
C GLU A 192 14.07 -12.71 -52.39
N ARG A 193 14.89 -12.68 -53.47
CA ARG A 193 14.61 -13.34 -54.71
C ARG A 193 15.05 -14.81 -54.65
#